data_2d8f0c1041bd2a79057a2a4abdef281e
#
_entry.id   2d8f0c1041bd2a79057a2a4abdef281e
#
_cell.length_a   1.000
_cell.length_b   1.000
_cell.length_c   1.000
_cell.angle_alpha   90.00
_cell.angle_beta   90.00
_cell.angle_gamma   90.00
#
_symmetry.space_group_name_H-M   'P 1'
#
loop_
_entity.id
_entity.type
_entity.pdbx_description
1 polymer ?
#
loop_
_entity_poly.entity_id
_entity_poly.type
_entity_poly.pdbx_seq_one_letter_code
_entity_poly.pdbx_strand_id
1 'polypeptide(L)'
;GPVFEEEINSNNVNKFNDIEKAISHLGFQKEAIQLTRDKLSDNKSLIGFVGGPYTLLKYAVGKKNKISLKDNSFEINFLKNTLTPLLIKNIEIQLKAGAEQVMIFDSGLTDINTADFEGIYLEILKNISEKFDTKVGYYAKGLANNFFNSIMKLNFSGLGCDSTNDIVMLLKNN
;
A
#
# COMPACT_ATOMS: atom_id res chain seq x y z
N GLY A 1 12.82 -10.81 5.46
CA GLY A 1 12.28 -9.65 4.78
C GLY A 1 13.39 -8.79 4.19
N PRO A 2 13.09 -7.71 3.45
CA PRO A 2 14.10 -6.86 2.88
C PRO A 2 15.00 -6.27 3.99
N VAL A 3 16.30 -6.19 3.70
CA VAL A 3 17.30 -5.57 4.58
C VAL A 3 17.83 -4.36 3.82
N PHE A 4 17.80 -3.20 4.44
CA PHE A 4 18.38 -1.99 3.90
C PHE A 4 19.78 -1.81 4.50
N GLU A 5 20.72 -1.38 3.69
CA GLU A 5 22.09 -1.05 4.15
C GLU A 5 22.06 0.18 5.05
N GLU A 6 21.14 1.11 4.79
CA GLU A 6 20.95 2.35 5.55
C GLU A 6 19.47 2.59 5.78
N GLU A 7 19.06 2.81 7.04
CA GLU A 7 17.70 3.22 7.37
C GLU A 7 17.46 4.68 6.96
N ILE A 8 16.27 4.99 6.43
CA ILE A 8 15.92 6.35 6.02
C ILE A 8 15.60 7.18 7.27
N ASN A 9 16.16 8.38 7.31
CA ASN A 9 15.97 9.35 8.39
C ASN A 9 15.98 10.79 7.82
N SER A 10 15.80 11.78 8.67
CA SER A 10 15.76 13.19 8.27
C SER A 10 17.00 13.69 7.52
N ASN A 11 18.18 13.08 7.72
CA ASN A 11 19.43 13.52 7.13
C ASN A 11 19.65 12.94 5.71
N ASN A 12 19.08 11.77 5.42
CA ASN A 12 19.34 11.07 4.16
C ASN A 12 18.10 10.91 3.26
N VAL A 13 16.89 11.22 3.72
CA VAL A 13 15.63 11.02 2.99
C VAL A 13 15.63 11.65 1.60
N ASN A 14 16.30 12.77 1.41
CA ASN A 14 16.38 13.45 0.11
C ASN A 14 17.08 12.64 -0.98
N LYS A 15 17.92 11.66 -0.62
CA LYS A 15 18.55 10.74 -1.57
C LYS A 15 17.57 9.78 -2.24
N PHE A 16 16.36 9.62 -1.67
CA PHE A 16 15.36 8.63 -2.06
C PHE A 16 14.12 9.25 -2.71
N ASN A 17 14.16 10.53 -3.07
CA ASN A 17 13.00 11.26 -3.63
C ASN A 17 12.88 11.15 -5.15
N ASP A 18 13.82 10.48 -5.85
CA ASP A 18 13.77 10.29 -7.30
C ASP A 18 12.84 9.13 -7.66
N ILE A 19 11.57 9.47 -7.84
CA ILE A 19 10.51 8.50 -8.17
C ILE A 19 10.73 7.87 -9.55
N GLU A 20 11.20 8.61 -10.55
CA GLU A 20 11.43 8.08 -11.90
C GLU A 20 12.56 7.04 -11.91
N LYS A 21 13.63 7.30 -11.18
CA LYS A 21 14.71 6.33 -10.99
C LYS A 21 14.21 5.08 -10.26
N ALA A 22 13.42 5.24 -9.19
CA ALA A 22 12.83 4.12 -8.47
C ALA A 22 11.92 3.27 -9.38
N ILE A 23 11.08 3.91 -10.19
CA ILE A 23 10.19 3.23 -11.14
C ILE A 23 10.98 2.47 -12.21
N SER A 24 12.10 3.01 -12.69
CA SER A 24 12.95 2.29 -13.68
C SER A 24 13.45 0.95 -13.16
N HIS A 25 13.72 0.85 -11.85
CA HIS A 25 14.12 -0.41 -11.21
C HIS A 25 12.96 -1.42 -11.08
N LEU A 26 11.71 -0.97 -11.17
CA LEU A 26 10.52 -1.85 -11.12
C LEU A 26 10.08 -2.38 -12.49
N GLY A 27 10.83 -2.08 -13.55
CA GLY A 27 10.52 -2.52 -14.93
C GLY A 27 10.34 -4.04 -15.06
N PHE A 28 11.08 -4.83 -14.29
CA PHE A 28 10.96 -6.29 -14.26
C PHE A 28 9.55 -6.77 -13.84
N GLN A 29 8.83 -6.02 -13.02
CA GLN A 29 7.46 -6.37 -12.62
C GLN A 29 6.50 -6.27 -13.81
N LYS A 30 6.66 -5.23 -14.64
CA LYS A 30 5.91 -5.08 -15.89
C LYS A 30 6.12 -6.30 -16.79
N GLU A 31 7.37 -6.67 -17.03
CA GLU A 31 7.72 -7.81 -17.90
C GLU A 31 7.17 -9.13 -17.32
N ALA A 32 7.30 -9.35 -16.01
CA ALA A 32 6.78 -10.55 -15.36
C ALA A 32 5.26 -10.68 -15.52
N ILE A 33 4.51 -9.57 -15.35
CA ILE A 33 3.06 -9.57 -15.51
C ILE A 33 2.68 -9.84 -16.98
N GLN A 34 3.33 -9.19 -17.95
CA GLN A 34 3.08 -9.42 -19.37
C GLN A 34 3.32 -10.88 -19.75
N LEU A 35 4.48 -11.43 -19.41
CA LEU A 35 4.82 -12.82 -19.67
C LEU A 35 3.84 -13.81 -19.01
N THR A 36 3.35 -13.47 -17.84
CA THR A 36 2.34 -14.27 -17.13
C THR A 36 1.00 -14.21 -17.86
N ARG A 37 0.55 -13.01 -18.24
CA ARG A 37 -0.71 -12.81 -18.96
C ARG A 37 -0.70 -13.55 -20.31
N ASP A 38 0.38 -13.48 -21.05
CA ASP A 38 0.53 -14.14 -22.34
C ASP A 38 0.43 -15.68 -22.26
N LYS A 39 0.80 -16.24 -21.10
CA LYS A 39 0.76 -17.70 -20.87
C LYS A 39 -0.47 -18.18 -20.10
N LEU A 40 -1.16 -17.27 -19.44
CA LEU A 40 -2.33 -17.58 -18.63
C LEU A 40 -3.55 -17.68 -19.53
N SER A 41 -4.34 -18.74 -19.37
CA SER A 41 -5.58 -18.88 -20.14
C SER A 41 -6.59 -17.77 -19.80
N ASP A 42 -7.42 -17.39 -20.79
CA ASP A 42 -8.35 -16.26 -20.68
C ASP A 42 -9.41 -16.39 -19.57
N ASN A 43 -9.66 -17.62 -19.10
CA ASN A 43 -10.57 -17.89 -17.99
C ASN A 43 -9.92 -17.76 -16.60
N LYS A 44 -8.70 -17.25 -16.51
CA LYS A 44 -7.97 -17.02 -15.26
C LYS A 44 -7.66 -15.55 -15.08
N SER A 45 -7.99 -15.03 -13.90
CA SER A 45 -7.63 -13.67 -13.51
C SER A 45 -6.18 -13.57 -13.06
N LEU A 46 -5.56 -12.44 -13.40
CA LEU A 46 -4.21 -12.10 -12.97
C LEU A 46 -4.28 -10.92 -12.01
N ILE A 47 -3.89 -11.15 -10.75
CA ILE A 47 -3.86 -10.14 -9.71
C ILE A 47 -2.40 -9.74 -9.45
N GLY A 48 -2.09 -8.46 -9.62
CA GLY A 48 -0.83 -7.88 -9.19
C GLY A 48 -0.84 -7.57 -7.69
N PHE A 49 0.31 -7.21 -7.14
CA PHE A 49 0.37 -6.80 -5.75
C PHE A 49 1.48 -5.79 -5.47
N VAL A 50 1.29 -4.99 -4.40
CA VAL A 50 2.24 -4.00 -3.91
C VAL A 50 2.23 -3.97 -2.38
N GLY A 51 3.35 -3.53 -1.79
CA GLY A 51 3.37 -3.22 -0.36
C GLY A 51 2.58 -1.95 -0.07
N GLY A 52 1.84 -1.91 1.02
CA GLY A 52 1.08 -0.72 1.43
C GLY A 52 1.99 0.44 1.86
N PRO A 53 1.50 1.69 1.77
CA PRO A 53 2.32 2.89 2.04
C PRO A 53 2.94 2.87 3.43
N TYR A 54 2.18 2.51 4.47
CA TYR A 54 2.68 2.45 5.84
C TYR A 54 3.68 1.33 6.04
N THR A 55 3.43 0.16 5.43
CA THR A 55 4.38 -0.95 5.44
C THR A 55 5.71 -0.55 4.79
N LEU A 56 5.68 0.11 3.64
CA LEU A 56 6.88 0.60 2.97
C LEU A 56 7.63 1.61 3.84
N LEU A 57 6.92 2.56 4.45
CA LEU A 57 7.52 3.52 5.39
C LEU A 57 8.19 2.80 6.55
N LYS A 58 7.49 1.84 7.17
CA LYS A 58 8.01 1.08 8.31
C LYS A 58 9.28 0.30 7.98
N TYR A 59 9.36 -0.27 6.77
CA TYR A 59 10.60 -0.92 6.33
C TYR A 59 11.71 0.09 6.08
N ALA A 60 11.39 1.24 5.48
CA ALA A 60 12.37 2.26 5.12
C ALA A 60 13.04 2.92 6.33
N VAL A 61 12.27 3.23 7.38
CA VAL A 61 12.78 3.85 8.62
C VAL A 61 13.29 2.84 9.66
N GLY A 62 13.24 1.54 9.35
CA GLY A 62 13.61 0.46 10.28
C GLY A 62 12.42 -0.05 11.10
N LYS A 63 12.19 -1.35 11.05
CA LYS A 63 11.00 -2.02 11.65
C LYS A 63 10.81 -1.80 13.14
N LYS A 64 11.90 -1.55 13.87
CA LYS A 64 11.88 -1.35 15.33
C LYS A 64 11.51 0.08 15.73
N ASN A 65 11.61 1.02 14.79
CA ASN A 65 11.35 2.41 15.07
C ASN A 65 9.84 2.65 15.16
N LYS A 66 9.43 3.41 16.16
CA LYS A 66 8.06 3.92 16.21
C LYS A 66 7.90 5.00 15.15
N ILE A 67 6.91 4.83 14.30
CA ILE A 67 6.50 5.84 13.34
C ILE A 67 5.47 6.74 14.02
N SER A 68 5.62 8.04 13.83
CA SER A 68 4.62 9.04 14.21
C SER A 68 4.40 9.96 13.03
N LEU A 69 3.17 10.00 12.53
CA LEU A 69 2.79 10.84 11.40
C LEU A 69 2.42 12.25 11.89
N LYS A 70 3.36 12.91 12.60
CA LYS A 70 3.18 14.29 13.03
C LYS A 70 3.35 15.25 11.86
N ASP A 71 2.61 16.34 11.90
CA ASP A 71 2.74 17.40 10.91
C ASP A 71 4.20 17.84 10.74
N ASN A 72 4.62 17.98 9.49
CA ASN A 72 5.97 18.36 9.08
C ASN A 72 7.10 17.39 9.49
N SER A 73 6.81 16.19 10.00
CA SER A 73 7.84 15.18 10.17
C SER A 73 8.37 14.69 8.84
N PHE A 74 9.61 14.17 8.82
CA PHE A 74 10.16 13.60 7.57
C PHE A 74 9.37 12.38 7.13
N GLU A 75 8.82 11.61 8.07
CA GLU A 75 8.04 10.41 7.81
C GLU A 75 6.76 10.73 7.02
N ILE A 76 5.99 11.75 7.44
CA ILE A 76 4.78 12.13 6.71
C ILE A 76 5.12 12.73 5.35
N ASN A 77 6.16 13.55 5.26
CA ASN A 77 6.60 14.13 4.00
C ASN A 77 7.08 13.04 3.03
N PHE A 78 7.85 12.08 3.49
CA PHE A 78 8.31 10.95 2.69
C PHE A 78 7.15 10.04 2.27
N LEU A 79 6.22 9.76 3.18
CA LEU A 79 5.02 8.98 2.90
C LEU A 79 4.15 9.64 1.82
N LYS A 80 3.84 10.93 1.96
CA LYS A 80 2.95 11.66 1.04
C LYS A 80 3.61 11.98 -0.30
N ASN A 81 4.87 12.40 -0.29
CA ASN A 81 5.52 12.99 -1.46
C ASN A 81 6.40 12.00 -2.23
N THR A 82 6.74 10.86 -1.64
CA THR A 82 7.61 9.86 -2.29
C THR A 82 6.94 8.49 -2.35
N LEU A 83 6.64 7.88 -1.20
CA LEU A 83 6.15 6.50 -1.18
C LEU A 83 4.75 6.34 -1.82
N THR A 84 3.82 7.23 -1.52
CA THR A 84 2.46 7.15 -2.09
C THR A 84 2.47 7.39 -3.61
N PRO A 85 3.14 8.42 -4.17
CA PRO A 85 3.28 8.57 -5.62
C PRO A 85 4.00 7.39 -6.30
N LEU A 86 5.05 6.85 -5.68
CA LEU A 86 5.75 5.66 -6.19
C LEU A 86 4.82 4.45 -6.25
N LEU A 87 4.05 4.21 -5.18
CA LEU A 87 3.06 3.14 -5.12
C LEU A 87 2.01 3.28 -6.22
N ILE A 88 1.46 4.47 -6.39
CA ILE A 88 0.48 4.78 -7.43
C ILE A 88 1.04 4.46 -8.83
N LYS A 89 2.25 4.89 -9.13
CA LYS A 89 2.91 4.59 -10.41
C LYS A 89 3.14 3.09 -10.59
N ASN A 90 3.53 2.38 -9.53
CA ASN A 90 3.71 0.93 -9.59
C ASN A 90 2.39 0.20 -9.89
N ILE A 91 1.29 0.61 -9.24
CA ILE A 91 -0.04 0.06 -9.53
C ILE A 91 -0.42 0.31 -11.01
N GLU A 92 -0.23 1.54 -11.50
CA GLU A 92 -0.49 1.88 -12.91
C GLU A 92 0.30 0.99 -13.89
N ILE A 93 1.58 0.73 -13.61
CA ILE A 93 2.43 -0.14 -14.42
C ILE A 93 1.88 -1.56 -14.45
N GLN A 94 1.50 -2.11 -13.30
CA GLN A 94 0.97 -3.47 -13.21
C GLN A 94 -0.36 -3.62 -13.94
N LEU A 95 -1.29 -2.67 -13.78
CA LEU A 95 -2.57 -2.67 -14.49
C LEU A 95 -2.38 -2.54 -16.01
N LYS A 96 -1.49 -1.65 -16.47
CA LYS A 96 -1.15 -1.50 -17.90
C LYS A 96 -0.45 -2.73 -18.48
N ALA A 97 0.24 -3.49 -17.65
CA ALA A 97 0.92 -4.73 -18.06
C ALA A 97 -0.01 -5.94 -18.18
N GLY A 98 -1.28 -5.82 -17.77
CA GLY A 98 -2.28 -6.89 -17.92
C GLY A 98 -2.76 -7.50 -16.59
N ALA A 99 -2.39 -6.96 -15.44
CA ALA A 99 -3.07 -7.29 -14.20
C ALA A 99 -4.50 -6.71 -14.23
N GLU A 100 -5.49 -7.51 -13.88
CA GLU A 100 -6.90 -7.08 -13.84
C GLU A 100 -7.18 -6.27 -12.58
N GLN A 101 -6.50 -6.61 -11.49
CA GLN A 101 -6.54 -5.92 -10.21
C GLN A 101 -5.16 -5.91 -9.56
N VAL A 102 -4.94 -4.99 -8.63
CA VAL A 102 -3.74 -4.94 -7.79
C VAL A 102 -4.13 -4.93 -6.33
N MET A 103 -3.58 -5.86 -5.54
CA MET A 103 -3.79 -5.93 -4.10
C MET A 103 -2.70 -5.15 -3.36
N ILE A 104 -3.10 -4.26 -2.48
CA ILE A 104 -2.21 -3.55 -1.55
C ILE A 104 -2.10 -4.38 -0.27
N PHE A 105 -0.89 -4.80 0.11
CA PHE A 105 -0.61 -5.50 1.36
C PHE A 105 0.03 -4.56 2.37
N ASP A 106 -0.71 -4.16 3.39
CA ASP A 106 -0.28 -3.21 4.41
C ASP A 106 -0.13 -3.83 5.80
N SER A 107 0.63 -4.91 5.85
CA SER A 107 0.82 -5.71 7.06
C SER A 107 1.55 -4.98 8.21
N GLY A 108 2.20 -3.86 7.94
CA GLY A 108 2.84 -3.01 8.96
C GLY A 108 1.88 -2.10 9.73
N LEU A 109 0.60 -2.01 9.31
CA LEU A 109 -0.37 -1.07 9.86
C LEU A 109 -0.81 -1.40 11.30
N THR A 110 -0.53 -2.59 11.81
CA THR A 110 -0.87 -3.02 13.19
C THR A 110 -0.37 -2.07 14.29
N ASP A 111 0.69 -1.33 14.02
CA ASP A 111 1.33 -0.45 15.01
C ASP A 111 0.89 1.03 14.89
N ILE A 112 0.04 1.37 13.93
CA ILE A 112 -0.44 2.74 13.77
C ILE A 112 -1.38 3.10 14.91
N ASN A 113 -1.20 4.27 15.49
CA ASN A 113 -2.16 4.79 16.48
C ASN A 113 -3.39 5.39 15.80
N THR A 114 -4.49 5.52 16.57
CA THR A 114 -5.78 5.99 16.05
C THR A 114 -5.71 7.41 15.47
N ALA A 115 -4.98 8.32 16.10
CA ALA A 115 -4.88 9.70 15.64
C ALA A 115 -4.16 9.79 14.28
N ASP A 116 -3.05 9.06 14.11
CA ASP A 116 -2.32 9.00 12.84
C ASP A 116 -3.14 8.30 11.74
N PHE A 117 -3.90 7.26 12.11
CA PHE A 117 -4.75 6.56 11.16
C PHE A 117 -5.89 7.46 10.66
N GLU A 118 -6.70 8.00 11.57
CA GLU A 118 -7.90 8.76 11.21
C GLU A 118 -7.57 10.15 10.66
N GLY A 119 -6.55 10.81 11.23
CA GLY A 119 -6.18 12.17 10.86
C GLY A 119 -5.39 12.28 9.56
N ILE A 120 -4.66 11.23 9.17
CA ILE A 120 -3.69 11.32 8.06
C ILE A 120 -3.78 10.13 7.12
N TYR A 121 -3.68 8.91 7.66
CA TYR A 121 -3.48 7.73 6.82
C TYR A 121 -4.72 7.34 6.02
N LEU A 122 -5.89 7.50 6.61
CA LEU A 122 -7.17 7.21 5.95
C LEU A 122 -7.38 8.07 4.69
N GLU A 123 -6.93 9.34 4.70
CA GLU A 123 -6.98 10.21 3.53
C GLU A 123 -6.05 9.71 2.41
N ILE A 124 -4.85 9.22 2.76
CA ILE A 124 -3.94 8.61 1.79
C ILE A 124 -4.59 7.40 1.12
N LEU A 125 -5.20 6.51 1.90
CA LEU A 125 -5.92 5.35 1.39
C LEU A 125 -7.10 5.75 0.50
N LYS A 126 -7.87 6.78 0.90
CA LYS A 126 -8.96 7.34 0.10
C LYS A 126 -8.47 7.80 -1.26
N ASN A 127 -7.43 8.63 -1.30
CA ASN A 127 -6.85 9.13 -2.54
C ASN A 127 -6.37 8.01 -3.47
N ILE A 128 -5.80 6.93 -2.93
CA ILE A 128 -5.39 5.77 -3.71
C ILE A 128 -6.62 5.05 -4.27
N SER A 129 -7.63 4.77 -3.44
CA SER A 129 -8.82 4.01 -3.84
C SER A 129 -9.63 4.73 -4.92
N GLU A 130 -9.78 6.06 -4.82
CA GLU A 130 -10.52 6.87 -5.79
C GLU A 130 -9.81 6.95 -7.15
N LYS A 131 -8.48 6.85 -7.18
CA LYS A 131 -7.70 6.96 -8.43
C LYS A 131 -7.89 5.79 -9.38
N PHE A 132 -8.21 4.59 -8.88
CA PHE A 132 -8.14 3.35 -9.67
C PHE A 132 -9.50 2.70 -9.96
N ASP A 133 -10.59 3.36 -9.68
CA ASP A 133 -11.95 2.95 -10.05
C ASP A 133 -12.22 1.44 -9.84
N THR A 134 -12.17 1.00 -8.60
CA THR A 134 -12.43 -0.41 -8.22
C THR A 134 -11.45 -1.47 -8.76
N LYS A 135 -10.26 -1.07 -9.22
CA LYS A 135 -9.21 -2.01 -9.66
C LYS A 135 -8.16 -2.32 -8.61
N VAL A 136 -8.33 -1.79 -7.40
CA VAL A 136 -7.38 -1.97 -6.31
C VAL A 136 -8.08 -2.54 -5.09
N GLY A 137 -7.56 -3.65 -4.58
CA GLY A 137 -7.96 -4.22 -3.31
C GLY A 137 -7.00 -3.85 -2.19
N TYR A 138 -7.43 -3.99 -0.94
CA TYR A 138 -6.62 -3.65 0.22
C TYR A 138 -6.66 -4.74 1.29
N TYR A 139 -5.51 -5.03 1.87
CA TYR A 139 -5.37 -5.97 2.99
C TYR A 139 -4.44 -5.39 4.04
N ALA A 140 -4.86 -5.41 5.31
CA ALA A 140 -3.98 -5.14 6.44
C ALA A 140 -4.14 -6.23 7.50
N LYS A 141 -3.02 -6.81 7.93
CA LYS A 141 -3.00 -7.88 8.92
C LYS A 141 -3.34 -7.33 10.32
N GLY A 142 -4.18 -8.03 11.07
CA GLY A 142 -4.48 -7.69 12.46
C GLY A 142 -5.16 -6.33 12.65
N LEU A 143 -5.87 -5.85 11.65
CA LEU A 143 -6.50 -4.52 11.69
C LEU A 143 -7.66 -4.50 12.69
N ALA A 144 -7.65 -3.53 13.58
CA ALA A 144 -8.76 -3.33 14.51
C ALA A 144 -10.08 -3.03 13.77
N ASN A 145 -11.21 -3.53 14.30
CA ASN A 145 -12.51 -3.43 13.63
C ASN A 145 -12.94 -1.99 13.31
N ASN A 146 -12.61 -1.00 14.17
CA ASN A 146 -12.90 0.40 13.89
C ASN A 146 -12.18 0.93 12.64
N PHE A 147 -10.90 0.58 12.45
CA PHE A 147 -10.15 0.93 11.25
C PHE A 147 -10.69 0.22 10.02
N PHE A 148 -11.01 -1.07 10.17
CA PHE A 148 -11.62 -1.85 9.09
C PHE A 148 -12.91 -1.20 8.59
N ASN A 149 -13.82 -0.80 9.50
CA ASN A 149 -15.06 -0.09 9.17
C ASN A 149 -14.83 1.24 8.43
N SER A 150 -13.76 1.95 8.75
CA SER A 150 -13.39 3.19 8.04
C SER A 150 -12.91 2.90 6.62
N ILE A 151 -12.11 1.84 6.44
CA ILE A 151 -11.59 1.43 5.12
C ILE A 151 -12.70 0.86 4.23
N MET A 152 -13.70 0.16 4.80
CA MET A 152 -14.84 -0.37 4.05
C MET A 152 -15.67 0.71 3.33
N LYS A 153 -15.58 1.97 3.78
CA LYS A 153 -16.26 3.11 3.15
C LYS A 153 -15.48 3.69 1.95
N LEU A 154 -14.27 3.21 1.72
CA LEU A 154 -13.42 3.64 0.61
C LEU A 154 -13.73 2.85 -0.66
N ASN A 155 -13.33 3.38 -1.81
CA ASN A 155 -13.59 2.81 -3.14
C ASN A 155 -12.60 1.69 -3.52
N PHE A 156 -12.31 0.76 -2.61
CA PHE A 156 -11.54 -0.44 -2.93
C PHE A 156 -12.42 -1.51 -3.58
N SER A 157 -11.86 -2.28 -4.52
CA SER A 157 -12.56 -3.40 -5.19
C SER A 157 -12.86 -4.57 -4.23
N GLY A 158 -12.13 -4.67 -3.14
CA GLY A 158 -12.31 -5.69 -2.12
C GLY A 158 -11.36 -5.48 -0.95
N LEU A 159 -11.74 -6.01 0.20
CA LEU A 159 -10.94 -5.97 1.41
C LEU A 159 -10.56 -7.38 1.84
N GLY A 160 -9.29 -7.58 2.10
CA GLY A 160 -8.79 -8.81 2.69
C GLY A 160 -8.90 -8.75 4.21
N CYS A 161 -9.41 -9.82 4.80
CA CYS A 161 -9.47 -10.04 6.24
C CYS A 161 -8.53 -11.17 6.65
N ASP A 162 -8.09 -11.17 7.89
CA ASP A 162 -7.42 -12.32 8.48
C ASP A 162 -8.28 -12.98 9.57
N SER A 163 -7.74 -14.03 10.19
CA SER A 163 -8.46 -14.80 11.21
C SER A 163 -8.77 -14.03 12.50
N THR A 164 -8.27 -12.82 12.66
CA THR A 164 -8.57 -11.96 13.82
C THR A 164 -9.82 -11.12 13.63
N ASN A 165 -10.33 -11.02 12.41
CA ASN A 165 -11.53 -10.27 12.08
C ASN A 165 -12.77 -11.16 12.19
N ASP A 166 -13.81 -10.68 12.87
CA ASP A 166 -15.14 -11.30 12.85
C ASP A 166 -15.89 -10.85 11.58
N ILE A 167 -15.80 -11.67 10.52
CA ILE A 167 -16.42 -11.39 9.23
C ILE A 167 -17.95 -11.23 9.36
N VAL A 168 -18.60 -12.02 10.23
CA VAL A 168 -20.05 -11.96 10.42
C VAL A 168 -20.45 -10.62 11.04
N MET A 169 -19.68 -10.15 12.02
CA MET A 169 -19.90 -8.84 12.63
C MET A 169 -19.66 -7.70 11.62
N LEU A 170 -18.59 -7.80 10.81
CA LEU A 170 -18.27 -6.80 9.79
C LEU A 170 -19.36 -6.69 8.73
N LEU A 171 -19.92 -7.80 8.26
CA LEU A 171 -20.99 -7.81 7.25
C LEU A 171 -22.36 -7.34 7.79
N LYS A 172 -22.61 -7.46 9.10
CA LYS A 172 -23.86 -6.98 9.71
C LYS A 172 -23.90 -5.46 9.93
N ASN A 173 -22.74 -4.82 10.00
CA ASN A 173 -22.61 -3.38 10.27
C ASN A 173 -22.50 -2.54 8.99
N ASN A 174 -22.61 -3.15 7.83
CA ASN A 174 -22.61 -2.55 6.50
C ASN A 174 -23.72 -3.12 5.63
#